data_b4bbae3dd691ab8b8b55fba879344b4c
#
_entry.id   b4bbae3dd691ab8b8b55fba879344b4c
#
_cell.length_a   1.000
_cell.length_b   1.000
_cell.length_c   1.000
_cell.angle_alpha   90.00
_cell.angle_beta   90.00
_cell.angle_gamma   90.00
#
_symmetry.space_group_name_H-M   'P 1'
#
loop_
_entity.id
_entity.type
_entity.pdbx_description
1 polymer ?
#
loop_
_entity_poly.entity_id
_entity_poly.type
_entity_poly.pdbx_seq_one_letter_code
_entity_poly.pdbx_strand_id
1 'polypeptide(L)'
;MAFCSGCGTQIADGSTMCPACSSRTAAPPPAAAQGTTGGMTDNVVGMLCYITIVPAIIFLVMEPYNKSKFVRFHAFQMIFFCVAMIAIWIGLTVIGFVPGLIFVTFPLHMIVWLGSFIIWIILLIKANQGLMFKLPVIGDLAEKQANAV
;
A
#
# COMPACT_ATOMS: atom_id res chain seq x y z
N MET A 1 -28.17 13.64 -35.69
CA MET A 1 -28.52 13.12 -34.36
C MET A 1 -27.57 11.95 -34.06
N ALA A 2 -26.73 12.08 -33.07
CA ALA A 2 -25.80 11.05 -32.66
C ALA A 2 -26.35 10.24 -31.48
N PHE A 3 -25.95 8.95 -31.37
CA PHE A 3 -26.35 8.08 -30.28
C PHE A 3 -25.11 7.62 -29.53
N CYS A 4 -25.22 7.52 -28.20
CA CYS A 4 -24.14 7.05 -27.36
C CYS A 4 -23.81 5.60 -27.69
N SER A 5 -22.52 5.30 -27.95
CA SER A 5 -22.06 3.95 -28.29
C SER A 5 -22.14 2.96 -27.12
N GLY A 6 -22.32 3.45 -25.88
CA GLY A 6 -22.39 2.60 -24.68
C GLY A 6 -23.80 2.25 -24.19
N CYS A 7 -24.79 3.13 -24.39
CA CYS A 7 -26.14 2.93 -23.87
C CYS A 7 -27.27 3.28 -24.88
N GLY A 8 -26.96 3.76 -26.09
CA GLY A 8 -27.95 4.10 -27.11
C GLY A 8 -28.74 5.39 -26.86
N THR A 9 -28.47 6.14 -25.80
CA THR A 9 -29.16 7.43 -25.53
C THR A 9 -28.73 8.48 -26.53
N GLN A 10 -29.67 9.31 -26.96
CA GLN A 10 -29.41 10.40 -27.89
C GLN A 10 -28.51 11.47 -27.25
N ILE A 11 -27.46 11.86 -27.96
CA ILE A 11 -26.45 12.84 -27.53
C ILE A 11 -26.30 13.95 -28.58
N ALA A 12 -25.68 15.06 -28.16
CA ALA A 12 -25.41 16.19 -29.06
C ALA A 12 -24.42 15.77 -30.17
N ASP A 13 -24.62 16.33 -31.35
CA ASP A 13 -23.78 16.07 -32.52
C ASP A 13 -22.31 16.48 -32.18
N GLY A 14 -21.39 15.54 -32.42
CA GLY A 14 -19.96 15.70 -32.09
C GLY A 14 -19.49 14.96 -30.86
N SER A 15 -20.39 14.40 -30.06
CA SER A 15 -20.03 13.52 -28.92
C SER A 15 -20.15 12.06 -29.32
N THR A 16 -19.26 11.22 -28.81
CA THR A 16 -19.30 9.75 -29.02
C THR A 16 -19.92 8.99 -27.83
N MET A 17 -19.98 9.62 -26.65
CA MET A 17 -20.51 9.05 -25.41
C MET A 17 -21.32 10.07 -24.61
N CYS A 18 -22.36 9.60 -23.91
CA CYS A 18 -23.09 10.42 -22.95
C CYS A 18 -22.31 10.62 -21.64
N PRO A 19 -22.57 11.69 -20.85
CA PRO A 19 -21.87 11.94 -19.58
C PRO A 19 -21.93 10.76 -18.59
N ALA A 20 -23.05 10.04 -18.55
CA ALA A 20 -23.22 8.87 -17.68
C ALA A 20 -22.39 7.65 -18.11
N CYS A 21 -22.14 7.47 -19.40
CA CYS A 21 -21.25 6.41 -19.90
C CYS A 21 -19.78 6.85 -19.85
N SER A 22 -19.47 8.12 -20.07
CA SER A 22 -18.13 8.67 -19.91
C SER A 22 -17.62 8.51 -18.46
N SER A 23 -18.50 8.69 -17.47
CA SER A 23 -18.15 8.47 -16.07
C SER A 23 -18.01 6.98 -15.70
N ARG A 24 -18.69 6.06 -16.43
CA ARG A 24 -18.55 4.60 -16.23
C ARG A 24 -17.34 4.00 -16.96
N THR A 25 -16.95 4.58 -18.08
CA THR A 25 -15.72 4.21 -18.80
C THR A 25 -14.50 5.00 -18.33
N ALA A 26 -14.65 5.89 -17.33
CA ALA A 26 -13.51 6.33 -16.56
C ALA A 26 -12.84 5.07 -16.03
N ALA A 27 -11.81 4.61 -16.72
CA ALA A 27 -10.89 3.58 -16.27
C ALA A 27 -10.54 3.87 -14.81
N PRO A 28 -10.32 2.86 -13.98
CA PRO A 28 -9.76 3.09 -12.64
C PRO A 28 -8.64 4.11 -12.77
N PRO A 29 -8.56 5.13 -11.89
CA PRO A 29 -7.65 6.24 -12.07
C PRO A 29 -6.30 5.68 -12.48
N PRO A 30 -5.68 6.18 -13.56
CA PRO A 30 -4.45 5.59 -14.09
C PRO A 30 -3.52 5.42 -12.92
N ALA A 31 -3.03 4.20 -12.71
CA ALA A 31 -2.02 3.89 -11.71
C ALA A 31 -1.00 5.02 -11.80
N ALA A 32 -0.87 5.81 -10.72
CA ALA A 32 -0.22 7.12 -10.70
C ALA A 32 1.04 7.04 -11.55
N ALA A 33 1.14 7.93 -12.56
CA ALA A 33 2.12 7.85 -13.63
C ALA A 33 3.45 7.36 -13.08
N GLN A 34 3.90 6.20 -13.54
CA GLN A 34 5.05 5.50 -12.99
C GLN A 34 6.29 6.37 -13.19
N GLY A 35 6.61 7.19 -12.18
CA GLY A 35 7.86 7.93 -12.15
C GLY A 35 9.01 6.91 -12.20
N THR A 36 10.01 7.17 -13.01
CA THR A 36 11.28 6.46 -12.92
C THR A 36 12.20 7.27 -12.03
N THR A 37 12.46 6.75 -10.85
CA THR A 37 13.33 7.39 -9.87
C THR A 37 14.65 6.61 -9.83
N GLY A 38 15.76 7.25 -10.17
CA GLY A 38 17.10 6.63 -10.11
C GLY A 38 17.30 5.40 -11.03
N GLY A 39 16.59 5.35 -12.16
CA GLY A 39 16.69 4.24 -13.13
C GLY A 39 15.79 3.04 -12.83
N MET A 40 15.10 3.01 -11.71
CA MET A 40 14.08 2.02 -11.37
C MET A 40 12.68 2.66 -11.38
N THR A 41 11.65 1.88 -11.72
CA THR A 41 10.27 2.36 -11.60
C THR A 41 9.88 2.49 -10.13
N ASP A 42 9.11 3.52 -9.79
CA ASP A 42 8.65 3.74 -8.40
C ASP A 42 7.95 2.52 -7.81
N ASN A 43 7.27 1.73 -8.65
CA ASN A 43 6.61 0.50 -8.23
C ASN A 43 7.61 -0.55 -7.72
N VAL A 44 8.71 -0.74 -8.45
CA VAL A 44 9.78 -1.67 -8.04
C VAL A 44 10.42 -1.19 -6.75
N VAL A 45 10.70 0.10 -6.63
CA VAL A 45 11.27 0.67 -5.38
C VAL A 45 10.29 0.52 -4.22
N GLY A 46 8.99 0.82 -4.42
CA GLY A 46 7.95 0.61 -3.41
C GLY A 46 7.82 -0.86 -2.97
N MET A 47 7.93 -1.81 -3.92
CA MET A 47 7.96 -3.24 -3.61
C MET A 47 9.23 -3.62 -2.82
N LEU A 48 10.38 -3.08 -3.18
CA LEU A 48 11.65 -3.34 -2.50
C LEU A 48 11.63 -2.88 -1.03
N CYS A 49 10.86 -1.82 -0.71
CA CYS A 49 10.66 -1.39 0.68
C CYS A 49 10.08 -2.49 1.58
N TYR A 50 9.36 -3.48 1.01
CA TYR A 50 8.75 -4.58 1.76
C TYR A 50 9.64 -5.83 1.89
N ILE A 51 10.78 -5.91 1.21
CA ILE A 51 11.68 -7.07 1.34
C ILE A 51 12.27 -7.12 2.75
N THR A 52 12.80 -5.99 3.21
CA THR A 52 13.26 -5.81 4.60
C THR A 52 13.13 -4.34 5.01
N ILE A 53 13.26 -4.06 6.31
CA ILE A 53 13.25 -2.67 6.82
C ILE A 53 14.44 -1.85 6.31
N VAL A 54 15.55 -2.50 5.96
CA VAL A 54 16.79 -1.83 5.54
C VAL A 54 16.62 -1.06 4.23
N PRO A 55 16.12 -1.64 3.11
CA PRO A 55 15.80 -0.88 1.91
C PRO A 55 14.82 0.27 2.16
N ALA A 56 13.80 0.07 3.01
CA ALA A 56 12.84 1.12 3.34
C ALA A 56 13.53 2.35 3.94
N ILE A 57 14.47 2.15 4.87
CA ILE A 57 15.26 3.25 5.46
C ILE A 57 16.21 3.87 4.43
N ILE A 58 16.88 3.05 3.62
CA ILE A 58 17.81 3.53 2.58
C ILE A 58 17.08 4.44 1.59
N PHE A 59 15.92 4.03 1.09
CA PHE A 59 15.15 4.82 0.11
C PHE A 59 14.55 6.11 0.71
N LEU A 60 14.37 6.19 2.03
CA LEU A 60 13.97 7.44 2.69
C LEU A 60 15.10 8.46 2.77
N VAL A 61 16.36 8.01 2.83
CA VAL A 61 17.53 8.88 2.99
C VAL A 61 18.17 9.17 1.64
N MET A 62 18.14 8.23 0.72
CA MET A 62 18.86 8.30 -0.56
C MET A 62 18.10 9.11 -1.60
N GLU A 63 18.74 10.17 -2.14
CA GLU A 63 18.24 10.82 -3.36
C GLU A 63 18.53 9.95 -4.61
N PRO A 64 17.63 9.92 -5.58
CA PRO A 64 16.39 10.70 -5.73
C PRO A 64 15.13 10.04 -5.15
N TYR A 65 15.22 8.86 -4.52
CA TYR A 65 14.08 8.04 -4.08
C TYR A 65 13.23 8.72 -3.01
N ASN A 66 13.87 9.50 -2.12
CA ASN A 66 13.20 10.24 -1.06
C ASN A 66 12.29 11.38 -1.58
N LYS A 67 12.35 11.74 -2.85
CA LYS A 67 11.48 12.75 -3.48
C LYS A 67 10.14 12.18 -3.96
N SER A 68 10.07 10.87 -4.18
CA SER A 68 8.83 10.21 -4.59
C SER A 68 7.90 10.01 -3.39
N LYS A 69 6.72 10.64 -3.43
CA LYS A 69 5.67 10.44 -2.40
C LYS A 69 5.27 8.98 -2.29
N PHE A 70 5.23 8.26 -3.40
CA PHE A 70 4.89 6.85 -3.45
C PHE A 70 5.90 6.00 -2.67
N VAL A 71 7.20 6.22 -2.91
CA VAL A 71 8.28 5.49 -2.23
C VAL A 71 8.26 5.80 -0.73
N ARG A 72 8.13 7.07 -0.34
CA ARG A 72 8.04 7.48 1.07
C ARG A 72 6.88 6.82 1.79
N PHE A 73 5.69 6.78 1.14
CA PHE A 73 4.51 6.14 1.71
C PHE A 73 4.76 4.66 2.03
N HIS A 74 5.29 3.89 1.07
CA HIS A 74 5.56 2.46 1.26
C HIS A 74 6.68 2.21 2.28
N ALA A 75 7.71 3.05 2.30
CA ALA A 75 8.80 2.95 3.27
C ALA A 75 8.31 3.22 4.70
N PHE A 76 7.55 4.31 4.94
CA PHE A 76 6.97 4.58 6.27
C PHE A 76 5.97 3.51 6.68
N GLN A 77 5.13 3.02 5.76
CA GLN A 77 4.18 1.95 6.07
C GLN A 77 4.87 0.68 6.51
N MET A 78 5.99 0.30 5.87
CA MET A 78 6.79 -0.85 6.28
C MET A 78 7.42 -0.65 7.66
N ILE A 79 8.00 0.52 7.94
CA ILE A 79 8.58 0.85 9.24
C ILE A 79 7.53 0.74 10.35
N PHE A 80 6.38 1.39 10.18
CA PHE A 80 5.30 1.33 11.17
C PHE A 80 4.71 -0.06 11.32
N PHE A 81 4.63 -0.83 10.23
CA PHE A 81 4.21 -2.23 10.29
C PHE A 81 5.18 -3.08 11.12
N CYS A 82 6.49 -2.93 10.90
CA CYS A 82 7.50 -3.62 11.71
C CYS A 82 7.42 -3.24 13.19
N VAL A 83 7.30 -1.94 13.50
CA VAL A 83 7.18 -1.47 14.89
C VAL A 83 5.92 -2.05 15.55
N ALA A 84 4.79 -2.03 14.87
CA ALA A 84 3.54 -2.61 15.38
C ALA A 84 3.68 -4.11 15.63
N MET A 85 4.29 -4.85 14.71
CA MET A 85 4.53 -6.28 14.85
C MET A 85 5.46 -6.59 16.02
N ILE A 86 6.54 -5.85 16.19
CA ILE A 86 7.46 -5.99 17.34
C ILE A 86 6.70 -5.75 18.65
N ALA A 87 5.89 -4.70 18.74
CA ALA A 87 5.10 -4.40 19.94
C ALA A 87 4.11 -5.54 20.27
N ILE A 88 3.40 -6.06 19.26
CA ILE A 88 2.48 -7.20 19.42
C ILE A 88 3.24 -8.45 19.90
N TRP A 89 4.39 -8.78 19.30
CA TRP A 89 5.20 -9.94 19.67
C TRP A 89 5.72 -9.84 21.10
N ILE A 90 6.25 -8.68 21.50
CA ILE A 90 6.70 -8.45 22.87
C ILE A 90 5.53 -8.59 23.83
N GLY A 91 4.39 -7.97 23.55
CA GLY A 91 3.20 -8.05 24.41
C GLY A 91 2.72 -9.47 24.61
N LEU A 92 2.58 -10.25 23.54
CA LEU A 92 2.16 -11.64 23.61
C LEU A 92 3.18 -12.51 24.34
N THR A 93 4.48 -12.27 24.15
CA THR A 93 5.54 -13.01 24.84
C THR A 93 5.50 -12.73 26.34
N VAL A 94 5.38 -11.46 26.74
CA VAL A 94 5.29 -11.07 28.16
C VAL A 94 4.08 -11.75 28.84
N ILE A 95 2.91 -11.74 28.17
CA ILE A 95 1.72 -12.43 28.68
C ILE A 95 1.97 -13.95 28.79
N GLY A 96 2.70 -14.53 27.84
CA GLY A 96 3.02 -15.96 27.81
C GLY A 96 3.91 -16.45 28.97
N PHE A 97 4.63 -15.54 29.67
CA PHE A 97 5.39 -15.90 30.88
C PHE A 97 4.51 -16.20 32.07
N VAL A 98 3.24 -15.84 32.06
CA VAL A 98 2.30 -16.21 33.14
C VAL A 98 2.00 -17.72 33.03
N PRO A 99 2.17 -18.50 34.09
CA PRO A 99 1.93 -19.95 34.08
C PRO A 99 0.52 -20.29 33.54
N GLY A 100 0.48 -21.19 32.58
CA GLY A 100 -0.78 -21.63 31.93
C GLY A 100 -1.22 -20.77 30.74
N LEU A 101 -0.84 -19.51 30.65
CA LEU A 101 -1.23 -18.67 29.49
C LEU A 101 -0.45 -18.99 28.23
N ILE A 102 0.65 -19.74 28.32
CA ILE A 102 1.41 -20.18 27.14
C ILE A 102 0.55 -20.98 26.16
N PHE A 103 -0.40 -21.77 26.67
CA PHE A 103 -1.31 -22.56 25.82
C PHE A 103 -2.28 -21.70 25.00
N VAL A 104 -2.50 -20.45 25.43
CA VAL A 104 -3.33 -19.47 24.69
C VAL A 104 -2.46 -18.58 23.80
N THR A 105 -1.33 -18.11 24.32
CA THR A 105 -0.46 -17.18 23.59
C THR A 105 0.28 -17.87 22.45
N PHE A 106 0.62 -19.15 22.56
CA PHE A 106 1.30 -19.88 21.50
C PHE A 106 0.44 -19.96 20.19
N PRO A 107 -0.81 -20.46 20.22
CA PRO A 107 -1.64 -20.44 19.00
C PRO A 107 -1.93 -19.02 18.50
N LEU A 108 -2.03 -18.05 19.41
CA LEU A 108 -2.22 -16.64 19.02
C LEU A 108 -1.00 -16.10 18.27
N HIS A 109 0.22 -16.42 18.67
CA HIS A 109 1.43 -16.10 17.91
C HIS A 109 1.38 -16.67 16.49
N MET A 110 0.92 -17.91 16.32
CA MET A 110 0.78 -18.54 14.99
C MET A 110 -0.23 -17.79 14.12
N ILE A 111 -1.37 -17.39 14.68
CA ILE A 111 -2.41 -16.62 13.98
C ILE A 111 -1.88 -15.24 13.56
N VAL A 112 -1.22 -14.54 14.47
CA VAL A 112 -0.62 -13.22 14.21
C VAL A 112 0.46 -13.33 13.14
N TRP A 113 1.31 -14.36 13.21
CA TRP A 113 2.35 -14.58 12.21
C TRP A 113 1.76 -14.84 10.83
N LEU A 114 0.79 -15.76 10.72
CA LEU A 114 0.14 -16.07 9.46
C LEU A 114 -0.62 -14.88 8.88
N GLY A 115 -1.37 -14.16 9.73
CA GLY A 115 -2.09 -12.95 9.32
C GLY A 115 -1.15 -11.85 8.83
N SER A 116 -0.07 -11.59 9.54
CA SER A 116 0.94 -10.61 9.13
C SER A 116 1.65 -11.00 7.85
N PHE A 117 1.91 -12.29 7.64
CA PHE A 117 2.51 -12.80 6.42
C PHE A 117 1.59 -12.58 5.20
N ILE A 118 0.29 -12.86 5.35
CA ILE A 118 -0.71 -12.60 4.28
C ILE A 118 -0.78 -11.11 3.97
N ILE A 119 -0.85 -10.25 4.98
CA ILE A 119 -0.86 -8.79 4.82
C ILE A 119 0.41 -8.33 4.11
N TRP A 120 1.56 -8.84 4.49
CA TRP A 120 2.85 -8.53 3.87
C TRP A 120 2.87 -8.85 2.38
N ILE A 121 2.37 -10.04 1.97
CA ILE A 121 2.25 -10.41 0.55
C ILE A 121 1.32 -9.44 -0.20
N ILE A 122 0.17 -9.10 0.39
CA ILE A 122 -0.78 -8.16 -0.21
C ILE A 122 -0.12 -6.79 -0.43
N LEU A 123 0.61 -6.28 0.55
CA LEU A 123 1.31 -5.00 0.47
C LEU A 123 2.37 -5.02 -0.64
N LEU A 124 3.13 -6.10 -0.74
CA LEU A 124 4.15 -6.30 -1.77
C LEU A 124 3.54 -6.29 -3.17
N ILE A 125 2.44 -7.03 -3.38
CA ILE A 125 1.72 -7.08 -4.66
C ILE A 125 1.13 -5.70 -4.99
N LYS A 126 0.50 -5.03 -4.02
CA LYS A 126 -0.12 -3.71 -4.23
C LYS A 126 0.92 -2.63 -4.55
N ALA A 127 2.06 -2.65 -3.90
CA ALA A 127 3.17 -1.76 -4.22
C ALA A 127 3.68 -1.99 -5.65
N ASN A 128 3.85 -3.24 -6.07
CA ASN A 128 4.26 -3.57 -7.44
C ASN A 128 3.23 -3.11 -8.49
N GLN A 129 1.94 -3.10 -8.14
CA GLN A 129 0.86 -2.58 -8.99
C GLN A 129 0.80 -1.03 -9.02
N GLY A 130 1.65 -0.32 -8.31
CA GLY A 130 1.62 1.15 -8.22
C GLY A 130 0.48 1.69 -7.35
N LEU A 131 -0.12 0.87 -6.49
CA LEU A 131 -1.25 1.24 -5.65
C LEU A 131 -0.81 1.57 -4.23
N MET A 132 -1.18 2.74 -3.73
CA MET A 132 -1.00 3.13 -2.32
C MET A 132 -2.09 2.48 -1.45
N PHE A 133 -1.98 1.16 -1.23
CA PHE A 133 -2.89 0.44 -0.37
C PHE A 133 -2.60 0.76 1.10
N LYS A 134 -3.57 1.38 1.78
CA LYS A 134 -3.45 1.81 3.17
C LYS A 134 -3.89 0.70 4.11
N LEU A 135 -3.03 0.32 5.04
CA LEU A 135 -3.44 -0.46 6.20
C LEU A 135 -4.26 0.41 7.16
N PRO A 136 -5.28 -0.15 7.83
CA PRO A 136 -6.01 0.59 8.84
C PRO A 136 -5.05 1.12 9.92
N VAL A 137 -5.17 2.38 10.31
CA VAL A 137 -4.33 3.13 11.25
C VAL A 137 -2.90 3.37 10.74
N ILE A 138 -2.16 2.32 10.39
CA ILE A 138 -0.75 2.39 9.93
C ILE A 138 -0.64 3.17 8.61
N GLY A 139 -1.57 2.93 7.66
CA GLY A 139 -1.56 3.60 6.36
C GLY A 139 -1.79 5.10 6.46
N ASP A 140 -2.66 5.53 7.36
CA ASP A 140 -2.91 6.97 7.57
C ASP A 140 -1.72 7.67 8.23
N LEU A 141 -1.04 7.00 9.16
CA LEU A 141 0.21 7.49 9.75
C LEU A 141 1.33 7.59 8.70
N ALA A 142 1.45 6.56 7.87
CA ALA A 142 2.44 6.54 6.78
C ALA A 142 2.18 7.66 5.77
N GLU A 143 0.92 7.91 5.40
CA GLU A 143 0.56 9.00 4.49
C GLU A 143 0.84 10.38 5.09
N LYS A 144 0.49 10.60 6.35
CA LYS A 144 0.80 11.86 7.05
C LYS A 144 2.30 12.12 7.03
N GLN A 145 3.10 11.11 7.36
CA GLN A 145 4.55 11.23 7.39
C GLN A 145 5.14 11.42 5.99
N ALA A 146 4.64 10.71 4.99
CA ALA A 146 5.08 10.86 3.60
C ALA A 146 4.76 12.25 3.01
N ASN A 147 3.78 12.96 3.56
CA ASN A 147 3.44 14.33 3.16
C ASN A 147 4.19 15.40 3.96
N ALA A 148 4.75 15.06 5.13
CA ALA A 148 5.42 16.00 6.02
C ALA A 148 6.91 16.21 5.72
N VAL A 149 7.50 15.32 4.91
CA VAL A 149 8.94 15.32 4.57
C VAL A 149 9.22 15.80 3.15
#